data_ec8770a8d76b3ec0c04008934e3c7b90
#
_entry.id   ec8770a8d76b3ec0c04008934e3c7b90
#
_cell.length_a   1.000
_cell.length_b   1.000
_cell.length_c   1.000
_cell.angle_alpha   90.00
_cell.angle_beta   90.00
_cell.angle_gamma   90.00
#
_symmetry.space_group_name_H-M   'P 1'
#
loop_
_entity.id
_entity.type
_entity.pdbx_description
1 polymer ?
#
loop_
_entity_poly.entity_id
_entity_poly.type
_entity_poly.pdbx_seq_one_letter_code
_entity_poly.pdbx_strand_id
1 'polypeptide(L)'
;MTMKTGLLNTNRSGKFRSSIGSITNKVCGLLFVVATGCVIAAGVVVSGAEPAFTTGSSDVIIQEINSQIRETWTDNEVDASPLADDAEWIRRVHLDIVGHIPTLEDVEKFLADKDKAKRTKLIDRLLDDPGYVRNWTTIWTNLCIGQQTPRRVSRDGMQKFFREAFGKNRPWKDVVSDLVTAEGHYEENGAANFLLAQMQDQDDGVQMTAKTTRLLMGMQVQCTQCHDHPFNDWKQDQFWQFNSFFRQTAKVDHRRFDQKTGRMVDDFSEIVERDFSGPVYFEKRSGLMKVAYPVYLGSEVNPDNTTDRRQELAKLMTAGERPMIAVAYMNRLWAHFFGYGFTNPIDDISSHIPVTHPALFDRLSDEFVKSGYDCKQAIRWITNSEPYNLTSRSTKKNMRDNPAIGESALFTHVYVKPMTAEQLYDSLIVATNAHKSGRSGWEQAEVQRREWLRTFVQTFGTDDGTESSSFDGTIPQALMMMNGPLVQDAVSVKPGSHLQQLLSGKGNDTFKIQRLYLTSLSRMPTKQELASAQKFFNNNQDGLVVYQDLFWALLNSNEFIFNH
;
A
#
# COMPACT_ATOMS: atom_id res chain seq x y z
N MET A 1 42.75 -21.27 37.08
CA MET A 1 42.25 -22.24 38.04
C MET A 1 41.23 -23.12 37.33
N THR A 2 41.64 -24.31 37.08
CA THR A 2 41.03 -25.40 36.33
C THR A 2 39.85 -26.05 37.07
N MET A 3 38.86 -26.54 36.37
CA MET A 3 38.09 -27.79 36.57
C MET A 3 36.66 -27.63 36.06
N LYS A 4 36.03 -28.54 35.43
CA LYS A 4 36.17 -29.89 34.84
C LYS A 4 34.78 -30.27 34.32
N THR A 5 34.80 -30.93 33.23
CA THR A 5 33.76 -31.68 32.51
C THR A 5 32.81 -32.51 33.36
N GLY A 6 31.54 -32.62 32.91
CA GLY A 6 30.58 -33.64 33.33
C GLY A 6 29.57 -33.93 32.24
N LEU A 7 29.84 -34.95 31.44
CA LEU A 7 28.90 -35.63 30.55
C LEU A 7 27.85 -36.41 31.35
N LEU A 8 26.59 -36.31 31.01
CA LEU A 8 25.62 -37.37 31.29
C LEU A 8 24.68 -37.56 30.08
N ASN A 9 24.88 -38.72 29.53
CA ASN A 9 24.12 -39.39 28.48
C ASN A 9 22.84 -39.98 29.09
N THR A 10 21.64 -39.71 28.57
CA THR A 10 20.50 -40.61 28.72
C THR A 10 19.68 -40.59 27.44
N ASN A 11 19.83 -41.66 26.68
CA ASN A 11 18.89 -42.16 25.66
C ASN A 11 17.47 -42.35 26.25
N ARG A 12 16.46 -41.75 25.61
CA ARG A 12 15.10 -42.32 25.57
C ARG A 12 14.48 -42.03 24.21
N SER A 13 14.44 -43.05 23.38
CA SER A 13 13.69 -43.19 22.15
C SER A 13 12.19 -43.15 22.44
N GLY A 14 11.50 -42.11 22.00
CA GLY A 14 10.06 -42.06 21.90
C GLY A 14 9.68 -41.86 20.44
N LYS A 15 9.18 -42.92 19.80
CA LYS A 15 8.67 -42.87 18.43
C LYS A 15 7.39 -42.05 18.38
N PHE A 16 7.47 -40.82 17.91
CA PHE A 16 6.30 -40.11 17.36
C PHE A 16 6.33 -40.30 15.83
N ARG A 17 5.48 -41.15 15.32
CA ARG A 17 5.18 -41.23 13.89
C ARG A 17 4.36 -40.00 13.52
N SER A 18 4.96 -39.00 12.90
CA SER A 18 4.24 -37.92 12.25
C SER A 18 3.89 -38.35 10.83
N SER A 19 2.60 -38.35 10.51
CA SER A 19 2.05 -38.61 9.18
C SER A 19 2.23 -37.42 8.20
N ILE A 20 3.33 -36.67 8.32
CA ILE A 20 3.60 -35.44 7.54
C ILE A 20 4.40 -35.76 6.25
N GLY A 21 4.88 -36.99 6.07
CA GLY A 21 5.81 -37.34 4.98
C GLY A 21 5.24 -37.49 3.58
N SER A 22 3.90 -37.44 3.38
CA SER A 22 3.29 -37.79 2.09
C SER A 22 2.85 -36.59 1.24
N ILE A 23 2.69 -35.40 1.80
CA ILE A 23 2.13 -34.25 1.08
C ILE A 23 3.20 -33.45 0.30
N THR A 24 4.42 -33.39 0.82
CA THR A 24 5.49 -32.55 0.23
C THR A 24 6.07 -33.08 -1.10
N ASN A 25 6.09 -34.38 -1.30
CA ASN A 25 6.70 -34.95 -2.52
C ASN A 25 5.78 -34.94 -3.78
N LYS A 26 4.46 -34.74 -3.62
CA LYS A 26 3.54 -34.68 -4.77
C LYS A 26 3.32 -33.27 -5.28
N VAL A 27 3.45 -32.25 -4.43
CA VAL A 27 3.22 -30.84 -4.80
C VAL A 27 4.38 -30.25 -5.60
N CYS A 28 5.62 -30.70 -5.38
CA CYS A 28 6.80 -30.26 -6.15
C CYS A 28 6.66 -30.55 -7.67
N GLY A 29 5.90 -31.56 -8.05
CA GLY A 29 5.67 -31.91 -9.45
C GLY A 29 4.74 -30.94 -10.21
N LEU A 30 3.80 -30.29 -9.49
CA LEU A 30 2.85 -29.36 -10.11
C LEU A 30 3.41 -27.95 -10.30
N LEU A 31 4.26 -27.51 -9.39
CA LEU A 31 4.95 -26.19 -9.48
C LEU A 31 5.89 -26.10 -10.70
N PHE A 32 6.50 -27.22 -11.11
CA PHE A 32 7.40 -27.25 -12.27
C PHE A 32 6.68 -27.12 -13.62
N VAL A 33 5.39 -27.48 -13.70
CA VAL A 33 4.62 -27.43 -14.96
C VAL A 33 4.05 -26.05 -15.24
N VAL A 34 3.82 -25.22 -14.22
CA VAL A 34 3.29 -23.86 -14.40
C VAL A 34 4.43 -22.84 -14.71
N ALA A 35 5.66 -23.11 -14.27
CA ALA A 35 6.79 -22.21 -14.48
C ALA A 35 7.49 -22.35 -15.86
N THR A 36 7.26 -23.45 -16.60
CA THR A 36 7.95 -23.75 -17.86
C THR A 36 7.14 -23.44 -19.13
N GLY A 37 5.94 -22.88 -19.00
CA GLY A 37 5.03 -22.58 -20.11
C GLY A 37 5.23 -21.25 -20.83
N CYS A 38 6.32 -20.53 -20.59
CA CYS A 38 6.63 -19.26 -21.28
C CYS A 38 7.66 -19.46 -22.41
N VAL A 39 7.35 -20.25 -23.44
CA VAL A 39 8.11 -20.20 -24.71
C VAL A 39 7.19 -20.55 -25.88
N ILE A 40 7.02 -19.57 -26.76
CA ILE A 40 6.70 -19.61 -28.19
C ILE A 40 5.32 -20.16 -28.59
N ALA A 41 4.38 -19.27 -28.86
CA ALA A 41 3.36 -19.47 -29.87
C ALA A 41 3.62 -18.50 -31.03
N ALA A 42 3.99 -19.05 -32.19
CA ALA A 42 4.19 -18.34 -33.42
C ALA A 42 2.89 -17.69 -33.92
N GLY A 43 3.03 -16.45 -34.41
CA GLY A 43 1.92 -15.57 -34.74
C GLY A 43 1.08 -16.00 -35.92
N VAL A 44 -0.17 -15.62 -35.83
CA VAL A 44 -0.98 -15.25 -37.00
C VAL A 44 -1.15 -13.74 -36.91
N VAL A 45 -0.51 -13.03 -37.83
CA VAL A 45 -0.68 -11.58 -38.03
C VAL A 45 -2.06 -11.38 -38.65
N VAL A 46 -3.03 -11.04 -37.85
CA VAL A 46 -4.25 -10.40 -38.31
C VAL A 46 -4.00 -8.88 -38.14
N SER A 47 -3.72 -8.24 -39.26
CA SER A 47 -3.74 -6.78 -39.35
C SER A 47 -5.18 -6.30 -39.15
N GLY A 48 -5.54 -6.06 -37.94
CA GLY A 48 -6.76 -5.36 -37.57
C GLY A 48 -6.39 -3.98 -37.05
N ALA A 49 -7.01 -2.93 -37.58
CA ALA A 49 -6.88 -1.58 -37.07
C ALA A 49 -7.01 -1.57 -35.54
N GLU A 50 -5.98 -1.04 -34.86
CA GLU A 50 -6.01 -0.88 -33.40
C GLU A 50 -7.28 -0.12 -33.02
N PRO A 51 -8.07 -0.61 -32.05
CA PRO A 51 -9.13 0.18 -31.50
C PRO A 51 -8.50 1.38 -30.78
N ALA A 52 -8.69 2.56 -31.34
CA ALA A 52 -8.31 3.80 -30.67
C ALA A 52 -8.96 3.79 -29.28
N PHE A 53 -8.12 3.95 -28.24
CA PHE A 53 -8.60 4.09 -26.86
C PHE A 53 -9.47 5.34 -26.80
N THR A 54 -10.77 5.15 -26.84
CA THR A 54 -11.74 6.20 -26.59
C THR A 54 -12.06 6.17 -25.10
N THR A 55 -11.41 7.05 -24.32
CA THR A 55 -11.91 7.37 -22.98
C THR A 55 -13.32 7.89 -23.14
N GLY A 56 -14.28 7.30 -22.46
CA GLY A 56 -15.64 7.86 -22.37
C GLY A 56 -15.67 9.19 -21.58
N SER A 57 -14.52 9.66 -21.14
CA SER A 57 -14.33 10.90 -20.39
C SER A 57 -13.85 12.01 -21.32
N SER A 58 -14.65 13.06 -21.41
CA SER A 58 -14.28 14.34 -22.01
C SER A 58 -13.40 15.20 -21.09
N ASP A 59 -12.90 14.65 -19.99
CA ASP A 59 -12.08 15.36 -19.02
C ASP A 59 -10.73 15.75 -19.65
N VAL A 60 -10.49 17.06 -19.69
CA VAL A 60 -9.30 17.67 -20.29
C VAL A 60 -8.02 17.14 -19.65
N ILE A 61 -8.02 16.86 -18.35
CA ILE A 61 -6.85 16.39 -17.62
C ILE A 61 -6.48 14.95 -18.05
N ILE A 62 -7.46 14.09 -18.26
CA ILE A 62 -7.22 12.73 -18.76
C ILE A 62 -6.62 12.77 -20.17
N GLN A 63 -7.14 13.67 -21.03
CA GLN A 63 -6.59 13.84 -22.37
C GLN A 63 -5.14 14.36 -22.32
N GLU A 64 -4.86 15.27 -21.40
CA GLU A 64 -3.51 15.81 -21.19
C GLU A 64 -2.53 14.74 -20.69
N ILE A 65 -2.93 13.92 -19.73
CA ILE A 65 -2.13 12.75 -19.28
C ILE A 65 -1.79 11.88 -20.50
N ASN A 66 -2.79 11.52 -21.28
CA ASN A 66 -2.61 10.64 -22.44
C ASN A 66 -1.68 11.28 -23.49
N SER A 67 -1.84 12.58 -23.77
CA SER A 67 -1.03 13.28 -24.75
C SER A 67 0.44 13.35 -24.36
N GLN A 68 0.74 13.78 -23.11
CA GLN A 68 2.11 13.96 -22.63
C GLN A 68 2.84 12.61 -22.47
N ILE A 69 2.13 11.57 -22.05
CA ILE A 69 2.71 10.23 -21.96
C ILE A 69 3.01 9.67 -23.35
N ARG A 70 2.11 9.84 -24.34
CA ARG A 70 2.35 9.42 -25.74
C ARG A 70 3.51 10.19 -26.38
N GLU A 71 3.65 11.48 -26.09
CA GLU A 71 4.80 12.28 -26.53
C GLU A 71 6.10 11.68 -26.01
N THR A 72 6.16 11.35 -24.71
CA THR A 72 7.31 10.68 -24.11
C THR A 72 7.62 9.33 -24.77
N TRP A 73 6.60 8.53 -25.12
CA TRP A 73 6.82 7.28 -25.85
C TRP A 73 7.43 7.53 -27.23
N THR A 74 6.95 8.55 -27.94
CA THR A 74 7.45 8.94 -29.25
C THR A 74 8.90 9.41 -29.19
N ASP A 75 9.22 10.28 -28.24
CA ASP A 75 10.56 10.84 -28.05
C ASP A 75 11.60 9.78 -27.66
N ASN A 76 11.14 8.74 -26.95
CA ASN A 76 11.99 7.62 -26.56
C ASN A 76 11.97 6.46 -27.57
N GLU A 77 11.25 6.58 -28.69
CA GLU A 77 11.12 5.52 -29.71
C GLU A 77 10.67 4.17 -29.11
N VAL A 78 9.67 4.20 -28.21
CA VAL A 78 9.06 3.02 -27.60
C VAL A 78 7.59 2.91 -27.96
N ASP A 79 7.09 1.69 -28.14
CA ASP A 79 5.66 1.45 -28.31
C ASP A 79 5.03 1.02 -26.99
N ALA A 80 3.85 1.56 -26.69
CA ALA A 80 3.07 1.09 -25.56
C ALA A 80 2.62 -0.37 -25.71
N SER A 81 2.44 -1.06 -24.61
CA SER A 81 1.79 -2.37 -24.59
C SER A 81 0.31 -2.24 -24.99
N PRO A 82 -0.33 -3.33 -25.45
CA PRO A 82 -1.78 -3.34 -25.70
C PRO A 82 -2.59 -3.01 -24.44
N LEU A 83 -3.86 -2.68 -24.64
CA LEU A 83 -4.80 -2.53 -23.53
C LEU A 83 -4.94 -3.85 -22.75
N ALA A 84 -5.02 -3.74 -21.45
CA ALA A 84 -5.35 -4.85 -20.56
C ALA A 84 -6.75 -5.41 -20.92
N ASP A 85 -6.87 -6.73 -20.90
CA ASP A 85 -8.20 -7.33 -20.95
C ASP A 85 -9.02 -6.99 -19.68
N ASP A 86 -10.29 -7.27 -19.73
CA ASP A 86 -11.20 -6.89 -18.64
C ASP A 86 -10.93 -7.64 -17.33
N ALA A 87 -10.36 -8.83 -17.41
CA ALA A 87 -10.04 -9.65 -16.24
C ALA A 87 -8.81 -9.12 -15.49
N GLU A 88 -7.74 -8.78 -16.22
CA GLU A 88 -6.57 -8.10 -15.67
C GLU A 88 -6.96 -6.73 -15.10
N TRP A 89 -7.73 -5.96 -15.85
CA TRP A 89 -8.09 -4.60 -15.48
C TRP A 89 -8.99 -4.53 -14.24
N ILE A 90 -10.05 -5.37 -14.14
CA ILE A 90 -10.94 -5.37 -12.97
C ILE A 90 -10.20 -5.74 -11.68
N ARG A 91 -9.27 -6.68 -11.76
CA ARG A 91 -8.45 -7.08 -10.62
C ARG A 91 -7.58 -5.93 -10.14
N ARG A 92 -6.88 -5.27 -11.06
CA ARG A 92 -6.01 -4.13 -10.77
C ARG A 92 -6.76 -3.00 -10.11
N VAL A 93 -7.87 -2.55 -10.70
CA VAL A 93 -8.61 -1.39 -10.18
C VAL A 93 -9.24 -1.64 -8.82
N HIS A 94 -9.65 -2.88 -8.51
CA HIS A 94 -10.11 -3.24 -7.17
C HIS A 94 -8.96 -3.19 -6.16
N LEU A 95 -7.82 -3.78 -6.48
CA LEU A 95 -6.64 -3.76 -5.60
C LEU A 95 -6.17 -2.33 -5.32
N ASP A 96 -6.13 -1.49 -6.34
CA ASP A 96 -5.61 -0.12 -6.20
C ASP A 96 -6.60 0.80 -5.48
N ILE A 97 -7.91 0.67 -5.68
CA ILE A 97 -8.91 1.57 -5.07
C ILE A 97 -9.40 1.03 -3.72
N VAL A 98 -9.85 -0.23 -3.65
CA VAL A 98 -10.49 -0.79 -2.44
C VAL A 98 -9.61 -1.74 -1.64
N GLY A 99 -8.42 -2.08 -2.16
CA GLY A 99 -7.39 -2.82 -1.43
C GLY A 99 -7.59 -4.33 -1.37
N HIS A 100 -8.41 -4.91 -2.22
CA HIS A 100 -8.58 -6.36 -2.36
C HIS A 100 -9.06 -6.74 -3.76
N ILE A 101 -8.93 -8.01 -4.11
CA ILE A 101 -9.45 -8.53 -5.38
C ILE A 101 -10.99 -8.41 -5.47
N PRO A 102 -11.56 -8.34 -6.67
CA PRO A 102 -13.00 -8.34 -6.84
C PRO A 102 -13.63 -9.65 -6.32
N THR A 103 -14.88 -9.58 -5.89
CA THR A 103 -15.65 -10.77 -5.58
C THR A 103 -15.97 -11.54 -6.87
N LEU A 104 -16.23 -12.84 -6.76
CA LEU A 104 -16.64 -13.65 -7.91
C LEU A 104 -17.85 -13.05 -8.64
N GLU A 105 -18.82 -12.51 -7.90
CA GLU A 105 -20.00 -11.86 -8.46
C GLU A 105 -19.65 -10.59 -9.24
N ASP A 106 -18.75 -9.75 -8.73
CA ASP A 106 -18.28 -8.55 -9.42
C ASP A 106 -17.55 -8.90 -10.72
N VAL A 107 -16.69 -9.95 -10.70
CA VAL A 107 -16.00 -10.43 -11.89
C VAL A 107 -17.00 -10.87 -12.95
N GLU A 108 -17.98 -11.73 -12.59
CA GLU A 108 -18.97 -12.24 -13.53
C GLU A 108 -19.82 -11.12 -14.13
N LYS A 109 -20.30 -10.20 -13.31
CA LYS A 109 -21.08 -9.04 -13.77
C LYS A 109 -20.29 -8.18 -14.74
N PHE A 110 -19.03 -7.85 -14.39
CA PHE A 110 -18.20 -6.97 -15.18
C PHE A 110 -17.79 -7.59 -16.52
N LEU A 111 -17.43 -8.88 -16.53
CA LEU A 111 -17.06 -9.58 -17.77
C LEU A 111 -18.26 -9.77 -18.71
N ALA A 112 -19.47 -9.91 -18.16
CA ALA A 112 -20.71 -10.01 -18.95
C ALA A 112 -21.18 -8.66 -19.50
N ASP A 113 -20.80 -7.55 -18.89
CA ASP A 113 -21.22 -6.21 -19.27
C ASP A 113 -20.63 -5.80 -20.62
N LYS A 114 -21.48 -5.32 -21.54
CA LYS A 114 -21.10 -4.86 -22.90
C LYS A 114 -21.01 -3.34 -23.02
N ASP A 115 -21.28 -2.61 -21.93
CA ASP A 115 -21.18 -1.16 -21.93
C ASP A 115 -19.74 -0.72 -22.15
N LYS A 116 -19.51 0.14 -23.14
CA LYS A 116 -18.20 0.73 -23.42
C LYS A 116 -17.64 1.58 -22.28
N ALA A 117 -18.53 2.17 -21.47
CA ALA A 117 -18.18 2.99 -20.32
C ALA A 117 -18.08 2.19 -19.01
N LYS A 118 -18.11 0.86 -19.05
CA LYS A 118 -18.14 0.01 -17.85
C LYS A 118 -16.94 0.22 -16.92
N ARG A 119 -15.76 0.52 -17.47
CA ARG A 119 -14.53 0.79 -16.67
C ARG A 119 -14.70 2.08 -15.87
N THR A 120 -15.09 3.18 -16.50
CA THR A 120 -15.34 4.47 -15.81
C THR A 120 -16.44 4.34 -14.76
N LYS A 121 -17.54 3.66 -15.09
CA LYS A 121 -18.63 3.40 -14.14
C LYS A 121 -18.20 2.55 -12.95
N LEU A 122 -17.30 1.59 -13.17
CA LEU A 122 -16.74 0.79 -12.09
C LEU A 122 -15.83 1.62 -11.19
N ILE A 123 -14.97 2.49 -11.74
CA ILE A 123 -14.13 3.41 -10.97
C ILE A 123 -15.01 4.26 -10.03
N ASP A 124 -16.06 4.89 -10.57
CA ASP A 124 -16.97 5.72 -9.76
C ASP A 124 -17.63 4.92 -8.63
N ARG A 125 -18.10 3.70 -8.92
CA ARG A 125 -18.67 2.80 -7.92
C ARG A 125 -17.66 2.42 -6.82
N LEU A 126 -16.41 2.12 -7.20
CA LEU A 126 -15.37 1.76 -6.24
C LEU A 126 -14.93 2.94 -5.37
N LEU A 127 -14.94 4.16 -5.90
CA LEU A 127 -14.66 5.37 -5.12
C LEU A 127 -15.75 5.67 -4.08
N ASP A 128 -16.98 5.19 -4.30
CA ASP A 128 -18.08 5.31 -3.34
C ASP A 128 -18.24 4.05 -2.46
N ASP A 129 -17.42 3.02 -2.67
CA ASP A 129 -17.44 1.80 -1.87
C ASP A 129 -16.79 2.03 -0.48
N PRO A 130 -17.37 1.47 0.61
CA PRO A 130 -16.72 1.50 1.93
C PRO A 130 -15.29 0.93 1.94
N GLY A 131 -14.97 0.04 1.01
CA GLY A 131 -13.62 -0.50 0.80
C GLY A 131 -12.59 0.59 0.46
N TYR A 132 -12.98 1.61 -0.32
CA TYR A 132 -12.14 2.78 -0.57
C TYR A 132 -11.73 3.45 0.74
N VAL A 133 -12.70 3.78 1.57
CA VAL A 133 -12.42 4.45 2.87
C VAL A 133 -11.52 3.58 3.74
N ARG A 134 -11.78 2.27 3.80
CA ARG A 134 -10.96 1.33 4.59
C ARG A 134 -9.52 1.26 4.07
N ASN A 135 -9.32 1.09 2.77
CA ASN A 135 -8.01 0.97 2.15
C ASN A 135 -7.16 2.23 2.38
N TRP A 136 -7.69 3.39 2.02
CA TRP A 136 -6.97 4.66 2.14
C TRP A 136 -6.74 5.07 3.60
N THR A 137 -7.66 4.74 4.51
CA THR A 137 -7.43 4.86 5.95
C THR A 137 -6.24 4.01 6.40
N THR A 138 -6.15 2.77 5.94
CA THR A 138 -5.05 1.86 6.30
C THR A 138 -3.71 2.37 5.77
N ILE A 139 -3.66 2.75 4.49
CA ILE A 139 -2.45 3.31 3.85
C ILE A 139 -1.93 4.51 4.63
N TRP A 140 -2.77 5.53 4.84
CA TRP A 140 -2.34 6.76 5.49
C TRP A 140 -2.07 6.60 6.99
N THR A 141 -2.79 5.70 7.68
CA THR A 141 -2.46 5.35 9.06
C THR A 141 -1.05 4.75 9.13
N ASN A 142 -0.73 3.78 8.26
CA ASN A 142 0.60 3.16 8.23
C ASN A 142 1.70 4.18 7.88
N LEU A 143 1.45 5.07 6.92
CA LEU A 143 2.38 6.14 6.57
C LEU A 143 2.64 7.11 7.72
N CYS A 144 1.62 7.45 8.52
CA CYS A 144 1.74 8.43 9.61
C CYS A 144 2.37 7.85 10.88
N ILE A 145 1.97 6.66 11.31
CA ILE A 145 2.33 6.09 12.62
C ILE A 145 3.04 4.73 12.54
N GLY A 146 3.37 4.27 11.32
CA GLY A 146 3.99 2.96 11.09
C GLY A 146 2.99 1.80 11.12
N GLN A 147 3.43 0.64 10.66
CA GLN A 147 2.64 -0.60 10.74
C GLN A 147 2.55 -1.11 12.17
N GLN A 148 3.63 -1.01 12.94
CA GLN A 148 3.64 -1.25 14.37
C GLN A 148 3.34 0.06 15.09
N THR A 149 2.26 0.08 15.85
CA THR A 149 1.86 1.28 16.58
C THR A 149 2.85 1.57 17.70
N PRO A 150 3.48 2.75 17.73
CA PRO A 150 4.36 3.14 18.82
C PRO A 150 3.62 3.17 20.15
N ARG A 151 4.38 3.08 21.25
CA ARG A 151 3.79 3.15 22.58
C ARG A 151 3.09 4.50 22.79
N ARG A 152 1.93 4.49 23.44
CA ARG A 152 1.16 5.70 23.75
C ARG A 152 0.69 6.48 22.52
N VAL A 153 0.40 5.76 21.47
CA VAL A 153 -0.24 6.22 20.24
C VAL A 153 -1.49 5.37 20.03
N SER A 154 -2.59 5.98 19.63
CA SER A 154 -3.83 5.27 19.31
C SER A 154 -3.99 5.06 17.82
N ARG A 155 -3.78 3.81 17.36
CA ARG A 155 -4.08 3.45 15.97
C ARG A 155 -5.57 3.64 15.66
N ASP A 156 -6.44 3.30 16.60
CA ASP A 156 -7.90 3.45 16.43
C ASP A 156 -8.30 4.91 16.28
N GLY A 157 -7.69 5.81 17.08
CA GLY A 157 -7.86 7.26 16.96
C GLY A 157 -7.43 7.78 15.59
N MET A 158 -6.23 7.38 15.14
CA MET A 158 -5.73 7.76 13.81
C MET A 158 -6.60 7.22 12.67
N GLN A 159 -7.04 5.97 12.77
CA GLN A 159 -7.96 5.39 11.81
C GLN A 159 -9.34 6.08 11.80
N LYS A 160 -9.84 6.51 12.96
CA LYS A 160 -11.09 7.28 13.06
C LYS A 160 -10.96 8.60 12.30
N PHE A 161 -9.86 9.32 12.49
CA PHE A 161 -9.56 10.56 11.77
C PHE A 161 -9.55 10.35 10.25
N PHE A 162 -8.80 9.36 9.74
CA PHE A 162 -8.73 9.12 8.30
C PHE A 162 -10.03 8.54 7.72
N ARG A 163 -10.76 7.68 8.46
CA ARG A 163 -12.09 7.24 8.00
C ARG A 163 -13.04 8.39 7.78
N GLU A 164 -13.01 9.38 8.68
CA GLU A 164 -13.81 10.59 8.51
C GLU A 164 -13.32 11.43 7.33
N ALA A 165 -12.01 11.62 7.19
CA ALA A 165 -11.42 12.39 6.12
C ALA A 165 -11.76 11.81 4.73
N PHE A 166 -11.51 10.53 4.50
CA PHE A 166 -11.79 9.86 3.22
C PHE A 166 -13.28 9.60 3.00
N GLY A 167 -14.03 9.29 4.05
CA GLY A 167 -15.48 9.08 3.95
C GLY A 167 -16.23 10.33 3.52
N LYS A 168 -15.78 11.51 3.96
CA LYS A 168 -16.33 12.82 3.57
C LYS A 168 -15.61 13.45 2.38
N ASN A 169 -14.61 12.78 1.81
CA ASN A 169 -13.71 13.33 0.79
C ASN A 169 -13.21 14.74 1.13
N ARG A 170 -12.68 14.90 2.37
CA ARG A 170 -12.18 16.19 2.84
C ARG A 170 -11.01 16.67 1.97
N PRO A 171 -10.91 17.97 1.68
CA PRO A 171 -9.76 18.53 0.99
C PRO A 171 -8.43 18.11 1.62
N TRP A 172 -7.50 17.61 0.82
CA TRP A 172 -6.22 17.14 1.35
C TRP A 172 -5.46 18.20 2.15
N LYS A 173 -5.54 19.47 1.72
CA LYS A 173 -4.94 20.59 2.47
C LYS A 173 -5.45 20.70 3.91
N ASP A 174 -6.76 20.44 4.13
CA ASP A 174 -7.36 20.52 5.46
C ASP A 174 -6.91 19.33 6.32
N VAL A 175 -6.77 18.15 5.71
CA VAL A 175 -6.21 16.96 6.38
C VAL A 175 -4.77 17.21 6.82
N VAL A 176 -3.93 17.81 5.97
CA VAL A 176 -2.55 18.18 6.32
C VAL A 176 -2.52 19.23 7.42
N SER A 177 -3.37 20.25 7.34
CA SER A 177 -3.48 21.26 8.38
C SER A 177 -3.79 20.62 9.74
N ASP A 178 -4.81 19.75 9.81
CA ASP A 178 -5.17 19.06 11.05
C ASP A 178 -4.03 18.20 11.61
N LEU A 179 -3.28 17.48 10.76
CA LEU A 179 -2.15 16.67 11.19
C LEU A 179 -1.02 17.50 11.84
N VAL A 180 -0.74 18.68 11.27
CA VAL A 180 0.34 19.55 11.74
C VAL A 180 -0.07 20.35 12.99
N THR A 181 -1.35 20.75 13.09
CA THR A 181 -1.85 21.61 14.18
C THR A 181 -2.55 20.86 15.30
N ALA A 182 -2.60 19.51 15.23
CA ALA A 182 -3.35 18.69 16.18
C ALA A 182 -2.93 18.93 17.64
N GLU A 183 -3.93 19.00 18.51
CA GLU A 183 -3.81 19.13 19.96
C GLU A 183 -4.81 18.24 20.69
N GLY A 184 -4.55 18.03 21.99
CA GLY A 184 -5.42 17.32 22.91
C GLY A 184 -5.28 15.81 22.86
N HIS A 185 -6.30 15.16 23.37
CA HIS A 185 -6.36 13.72 23.62
C HIS A 185 -6.34 12.90 22.33
N TYR A 186 -5.46 11.91 22.24
CA TYR A 186 -5.17 11.12 21.02
C TYR A 186 -6.35 10.29 20.48
N GLU A 187 -7.39 10.00 21.28
CA GLU A 187 -8.61 9.33 20.79
C GLU A 187 -9.72 10.30 20.39
N GLU A 188 -9.78 11.49 21.03
CA GLU A 188 -10.74 12.53 20.72
C GLU A 188 -10.33 13.28 19.45
N ASN A 189 -9.07 13.69 19.39
CA ASN A 189 -8.44 14.24 18.20
C ASN A 189 -7.45 13.22 17.61
N GLY A 190 -7.94 12.38 16.71
CA GLY A 190 -7.13 11.32 16.12
C GLY A 190 -5.89 11.81 15.35
N ALA A 191 -5.90 13.05 14.84
CA ALA A 191 -4.77 13.66 14.15
C ALA A 191 -3.55 13.85 15.06
N ALA A 192 -3.74 14.02 16.37
CA ALA A 192 -2.66 14.16 17.36
C ALA A 192 -1.70 12.96 17.37
N ASN A 193 -2.18 11.77 16.95
CA ASN A 193 -1.34 10.58 16.83
C ASN A 193 -0.19 10.73 15.83
N PHE A 194 -0.33 11.58 14.80
CA PHE A 194 0.75 11.86 13.87
C PHE A 194 1.97 12.46 14.60
N LEU A 195 1.75 13.46 15.42
CA LEU A 195 2.82 14.11 16.20
C LEU A 195 3.32 13.20 17.34
N LEU A 196 2.41 12.55 18.07
CA LEU A 196 2.76 11.64 19.17
C LEU A 196 3.65 10.48 18.71
N ALA A 197 3.42 9.96 17.52
CA ALA A 197 4.27 8.90 16.97
C ALA A 197 5.71 9.34 16.75
N GLN A 198 5.95 10.64 16.55
CA GLN A 198 7.28 11.21 16.36
C GLN A 198 7.95 11.67 17.68
N MET A 199 7.24 11.55 18.81
CA MET A 199 7.72 11.99 20.14
C MET A 199 8.04 10.82 21.07
N GLN A 200 8.64 9.73 20.53
CA GLN A 200 8.87 8.53 21.33
C GLN A 200 10.10 8.67 22.25
N ASP A 201 11.22 9.15 21.73
CA ASP A 201 12.52 9.14 22.42
C ASP A 201 12.95 10.54 22.88
N GLN A 202 12.65 11.59 22.11
CA GLN A 202 13.07 12.96 22.38
C GLN A 202 11.96 13.95 22.03
N ASP A 203 11.87 15.00 22.83
CA ASP A 203 10.86 16.06 22.66
C ASP A 203 11.50 17.33 22.08
N ASP A 204 12.36 17.16 21.09
CA ASP A 204 13.11 18.26 20.45
C ASP A 204 12.58 18.68 19.08
N GLY A 205 11.53 18.04 18.61
CA GLY A 205 10.90 18.31 17.31
C GLY A 205 11.63 17.74 16.09
N VAL A 206 12.77 17.06 16.27
CA VAL A 206 13.59 16.55 15.16
C VAL A 206 12.83 15.53 14.32
N GLN A 207 12.22 14.54 14.96
CA GLN A 207 11.46 13.51 14.23
C GLN A 207 10.17 14.09 13.62
N MET A 208 9.51 15.03 14.29
CA MET A 208 8.35 15.73 13.71
C MET A 208 8.76 16.51 12.45
N THR A 209 9.90 17.22 12.47
CA THR A 209 10.47 17.89 11.30
C THR A 209 10.73 16.91 10.17
N ALA A 210 11.49 15.85 10.45
CA ALA A 210 11.86 14.85 9.45
C ALA A 210 10.63 14.16 8.82
N LYS A 211 9.65 13.78 9.64
CA LYS A 211 8.44 13.09 9.15
C LYS A 211 7.51 14.03 8.38
N THR A 212 7.33 15.26 8.85
CA THR A 212 6.47 16.25 8.19
C THR A 212 7.03 16.60 6.80
N THR A 213 8.32 16.92 6.71
CA THR A 213 8.96 17.26 5.44
C THR A 213 8.97 16.07 4.47
N ARG A 214 9.29 14.88 4.96
CA ARG A 214 9.34 13.67 4.13
C ARG A 214 7.95 13.23 3.66
N LEU A 215 6.99 13.07 4.57
CA LEU A 215 5.68 12.50 4.24
C LEU A 215 4.78 13.51 3.53
N LEU A 216 4.69 14.75 4.04
CA LEU A 216 3.73 15.74 3.57
C LEU A 216 4.29 16.66 2.49
N MET A 217 5.61 16.83 2.42
CA MET A 217 6.26 17.70 1.44
C MET A 217 7.14 16.96 0.43
N GLY A 218 7.38 15.66 0.60
CA GLY A 218 8.24 14.89 -0.29
C GLY A 218 9.70 15.34 -0.24
N MET A 219 10.22 15.67 0.93
CA MET A 219 11.58 16.23 1.09
C MET A 219 12.33 15.47 2.18
N GLN A 220 13.38 14.74 1.81
CA GLN A 220 14.25 14.02 2.75
C GLN A 220 15.33 14.97 3.31
N VAL A 221 15.03 15.64 4.41
CA VAL A 221 15.93 16.65 5.00
C VAL A 221 16.59 16.19 6.30
N GLN A 222 16.36 14.96 6.76
CA GLN A 222 16.83 14.51 8.08
C GLN A 222 18.35 14.57 8.24
N CYS A 223 19.14 14.32 7.19
CA CYS A 223 20.61 14.45 7.24
C CYS A 223 21.07 15.88 7.54
N THR A 224 20.23 16.89 7.22
CA THR A 224 20.58 18.29 7.45
C THR A 224 20.42 18.74 8.90
N GLN A 225 19.99 17.85 9.78
CA GLN A 225 20.11 18.06 11.22
C GLN A 225 21.55 18.33 11.67
N CYS A 226 22.55 17.66 11.04
CA CYS A 226 23.95 17.71 11.45
C CYS A 226 24.87 18.48 10.49
N HIS A 227 24.52 18.55 9.19
CA HIS A 227 25.33 19.22 8.16
C HIS A 227 24.46 19.65 6.98
N ASP A 228 24.98 20.49 6.09
CA ASP A 228 24.30 20.83 4.84
C ASP A 228 24.08 19.57 3.99
N HIS A 229 22.98 19.50 3.24
CA HIS A 229 22.69 18.34 2.42
C HIS A 229 23.81 18.08 1.40
N PRO A 230 24.28 16.82 1.23
CA PRO A 230 25.44 16.54 0.39
C PRO A 230 25.17 16.71 -1.11
N PHE A 231 23.91 16.65 -1.56
CA PHE A 231 23.54 16.59 -2.98
C PHE A 231 22.54 17.67 -3.41
N ASN A 232 21.81 18.32 -2.50
CA ASN A 232 20.88 19.38 -2.81
C ASN A 232 21.20 20.65 -2.04
N ASP A 233 20.42 21.72 -2.27
CA ASP A 233 20.67 23.04 -1.70
C ASP A 233 20.19 23.23 -0.27
N TRP A 234 19.57 22.18 0.34
CA TRP A 234 19.05 22.27 1.70
C TRP A 234 20.18 22.37 2.74
N LYS A 235 20.10 23.38 3.58
CA LYS A 235 21.13 23.70 4.57
C LYS A 235 20.72 23.25 5.97
N GLN A 236 21.72 23.04 6.84
CA GLN A 236 21.50 22.74 8.26
C GLN A 236 20.66 23.84 8.92
N ASP A 237 20.90 25.11 8.58
CA ASP A 237 20.14 26.24 9.11
C ASP A 237 18.64 26.11 8.79
N GLN A 238 18.27 25.67 7.57
CA GLN A 238 16.88 25.49 7.14
C GLN A 238 16.18 24.35 7.89
N PHE A 239 16.91 23.28 8.22
CA PHE A 239 16.36 22.22 9.07
C PHE A 239 15.93 22.76 10.44
N TRP A 240 16.80 23.53 11.10
CA TRP A 240 16.53 24.07 12.41
C TRP A 240 15.51 25.22 12.40
N GLN A 241 15.45 25.97 11.31
CA GLN A 241 14.37 26.93 11.04
C GLN A 241 13.01 26.23 10.99
N PHE A 242 12.90 25.12 10.23
CA PHE A 242 11.67 24.31 10.17
C PHE A 242 11.38 23.65 11.53
N ASN A 243 12.39 23.08 12.19
CA ASN A 243 12.26 22.47 13.52
C ASN A 243 11.68 23.46 14.55
N SER A 244 12.01 24.74 14.42
CA SER A 244 11.53 25.79 15.33
C SER A 244 10.00 25.88 15.41
N PHE A 245 9.27 25.43 14.39
CA PHE A 245 7.82 25.40 14.42
C PHE A 245 7.24 24.37 15.41
N PHE A 246 7.98 23.32 15.72
CA PHE A 246 7.53 22.27 16.64
C PHE A 246 7.99 22.48 18.10
N ARG A 247 8.73 23.55 18.41
CA ARG A 247 9.31 23.75 19.75
C ARG A 247 8.29 24.12 20.82
N GLN A 248 7.11 24.59 20.43
CA GLN A 248 5.98 24.81 21.34
C GLN A 248 5.21 23.52 21.61
N THR A 249 5.46 22.43 20.90
CA THR A 249 4.75 21.17 21.06
C THR A 249 5.32 20.36 22.22
N ALA A 250 4.47 19.86 23.09
CA ALA A 250 4.83 18.95 24.17
C ALA A 250 3.84 17.78 24.25
N LYS A 251 4.35 16.64 24.72
CA LYS A 251 3.55 15.47 25.02
C LYS A 251 3.31 15.39 26.53
N VAL A 252 2.05 15.18 26.92
CA VAL A 252 1.67 14.87 28.30
C VAL A 252 1.11 13.46 28.36
N ASP A 253 1.73 12.63 29.17
CA ASP A 253 1.32 11.24 29.39
C ASP A 253 0.51 11.13 30.68
N HIS A 254 -0.75 10.76 30.56
CA HIS A 254 -1.63 10.53 31.69
C HIS A 254 -1.58 9.08 32.16
N ARG A 255 -1.64 8.89 33.47
CA ARG A 255 -1.64 7.58 34.11
C ARG A 255 -2.82 7.47 35.08
N ARG A 256 -3.44 6.31 35.13
CA ARG A 256 -4.53 6.02 36.09
C ARG A 256 -4.16 4.86 37.00
N PHE A 257 -4.73 4.86 38.17
CA PHE A 257 -4.62 3.73 39.08
C PHE A 257 -5.60 2.61 38.67
N ASP A 258 -5.06 1.44 38.36
CA ASP A 258 -5.87 0.26 38.07
C ASP A 258 -6.16 -0.50 39.39
N GLN A 259 -7.41 -0.47 39.81
CA GLN A 259 -7.86 -1.14 41.04
C GLN A 259 -7.69 -2.66 40.99
N LYS A 260 -7.70 -3.29 39.79
CA LYS A 260 -7.55 -4.74 39.63
C LYS A 260 -6.12 -5.20 39.86
N THR A 261 -5.16 -4.45 39.35
CA THR A 261 -3.75 -4.79 39.46
C THR A 261 -3.02 -4.08 40.59
N GLY A 262 -3.65 -3.07 41.24
CA GLY A 262 -3.05 -2.25 42.29
C GLY A 262 -1.88 -1.38 41.80
N ARG A 263 -1.79 -1.09 40.50
CA ARG A 263 -0.67 -0.36 39.88
C ARG A 263 -1.13 0.86 39.09
N MET A 264 -0.22 1.82 38.94
CA MET A 264 -0.39 2.88 37.96
C MET A 264 -0.15 2.31 36.54
N VAL A 265 -1.14 2.44 35.69
CA VAL A 265 -1.09 2.05 34.28
C VAL A 265 -1.17 3.28 33.40
N ASP A 266 -0.63 3.19 32.18
CA ASP A 266 -0.80 4.25 31.19
C ASP A 266 -2.30 4.37 30.85
N ASP A 267 -2.79 5.60 30.77
CA ASP A 267 -4.18 5.90 30.41
C ASP A 267 -4.26 6.44 29.00
N PHE A 268 -3.88 7.69 28.81
CA PHE A 268 -3.80 8.29 27.47
C PHE A 268 -2.63 9.27 27.38
N SER A 269 -2.35 9.71 26.16
CA SER A 269 -1.42 10.80 25.89
C SER A 269 -2.13 11.93 25.13
N GLU A 270 -1.66 13.12 25.34
CA GLU A 270 -2.16 14.30 24.63
C GLU A 270 -1.02 15.19 24.14
N ILE A 271 -1.30 15.94 23.09
CA ILE A 271 -0.45 17.03 22.61
C ILE A 271 -0.94 18.31 23.26
N VAL A 272 -0.01 19.03 23.88
CA VAL A 272 -0.25 20.36 24.44
C VAL A 272 0.75 21.34 23.90
N GLU A 273 0.40 22.61 23.93
CA GLU A 273 1.37 23.67 23.71
C GLU A 273 2.08 24.04 25.01
N ARG A 274 3.39 24.23 24.94
CA ARG A 274 4.20 24.78 26.02
C ARG A 274 4.58 26.21 25.73
N ASP A 275 4.74 27.00 26.77
CA ASP A 275 5.29 28.36 26.67
C ASP A 275 6.74 28.29 26.20
N PHE A 276 6.95 28.61 24.92
CA PHE A 276 8.26 28.66 24.29
C PHE A 276 8.33 29.86 23.36
N SER A 277 9.31 30.75 23.61
CA SER A 277 9.61 31.90 22.78
C SER A 277 11.09 31.92 22.34
N GLY A 278 11.37 32.69 21.32
CA GLY A 278 12.75 32.89 20.82
C GLY A 278 13.24 31.75 19.92
N PRO A 279 14.56 31.66 19.73
CA PRO A 279 15.19 30.77 18.76
C PRO A 279 15.43 29.36 19.31
N VAL A 280 15.70 28.44 18.39
CA VAL A 280 16.34 27.15 18.65
C VAL A 280 17.85 27.30 18.54
N TYR A 281 18.59 26.70 19.46
CA TYR A 281 20.04 26.66 19.42
C TYR A 281 20.50 25.33 18.84
N PHE A 282 21.46 25.38 17.93
CA PHE A 282 22.04 24.18 17.33
C PHE A 282 23.54 24.37 17.06
N GLU A 283 24.25 23.25 17.01
CA GLU A 283 25.69 23.26 16.80
C GLU A 283 26.03 22.93 15.34
N LYS A 284 26.86 23.73 14.72
CA LYS A 284 27.49 23.42 13.43
C LYS A 284 28.59 22.37 13.64
N ARG A 285 28.85 21.56 12.61
CA ARG A 285 29.94 20.56 12.62
C ARG A 285 31.33 21.18 12.98
N SER A 286 31.49 22.46 12.82
CA SER A 286 32.70 23.22 13.24
C SER A 286 32.76 23.53 14.74
N GLY A 287 31.76 23.15 15.55
CA GLY A 287 31.63 23.53 16.95
C GLY A 287 31.01 24.92 17.18
N LEU A 288 30.66 25.64 16.12
CA LEU A 288 30.01 26.95 16.23
C LEU A 288 28.53 26.80 16.58
N MET A 289 28.12 27.39 17.71
CA MET A 289 26.69 27.49 18.07
C MET A 289 25.99 28.55 17.21
N LYS A 290 24.85 28.20 16.67
CA LYS A 290 23.96 29.08 15.92
C LYS A 290 22.55 29.08 16.48
N VAL A 291 21.74 30.02 16.02
CA VAL A 291 20.33 30.16 16.36
C VAL A 291 19.49 30.05 15.09
N ALA A 292 18.30 29.45 15.21
CA ALA A 292 17.30 29.39 14.16
C ALA A 292 15.97 29.89 14.70
N TYR A 293 15.34 30.76 13.94
CA TYR A 293 13.98 31.25 14.15
C TYR A 293 13.01 30.49 13.21
N PRO A 294 11.69 30.50 13.47
CA PRO A 294 10.75 29.82 12.59
C PRO A 294 10.71 30.49 11.20
N VAL A 295 11.23 29.78 10.20
CA VAL A 295 11.24 30.20 8.79
C VAL A 295 10.81 29.02 7.93
N TYR A 296 9.82 29.23 7.08
CA TYR A 296 9.34 28.25 6.10
C TYR A 296 9.67 28.71 4.69
N LEU A 297 10.62 28.05 4.02
CA LEU A 297 11.03 28.35 2.63
C LEU A 297 11.28 29.86 2.38
N GLY A 298 11.92 30.53 3.33
CA GLY A 298 12.22 31.98 3.27
C GLY A 298 11.16 32.90 3.90
N SER A 299 10.00 32.37 4.28
CA SER A 299 8.97 33.15 5.00
C SER A 299 9.20 33.08 6.50
N GLU A 300 9.53 34.22 7.10
CA GLU A 300 9.77 34.35 8.54
C GLU A 300 8.45 34.42 9.33
N VAL A 301 8.42 33.82 10.50
CA VAL A 301 7.30 33.85 11.43
C VAL A 301 7.78 34.44 12.76
N ASN A 302 6.91 35.24 13.41
CA ASN A 302 7.20 35.83 14.70
C ASN A 302 7.52 34.72 15.74
N PRO A 303 8.70 34.79 16.39
CA PRO A 303 9.12 33.75 17.34
C PRO A 303 8.55 33.93 18.76
N ASP A 304 7.67 34.88 18.99
CA ASP A 304 7.08 35.16 20.30
C ASP A 304 6.14 34.02 20.74
N ASN A 305 5.96 33.87 22.05
CA ASN A 305 5.07 32.87 22.62
C ASN A 305 3.56 33.12 22.38
N THR A 306 3.19 34.31 21.89
CA THR A 306 1.82 34.64 21.49
C THR A 306 1.47 34.12 20.10
N THR A 307 2.46 33.62 19.36
CA THR A 307 2.28 33.05 18.02
C THR A 307 2.18 31.53 18.12
N ASP A 308 1.08 30.96 17.68
CA ASP A 308 0.96 29.52 17.47
C ASP A 308 1.76 29.16 16.19
N ARG A 309 2.95 28.63 16.40
CA ARG A 309 3.91 28.34 15.31
C ARG A 309 3.41 27.24 14.39
N ARG A 310 2.69 26.22 14.89
CA ARG A 310 2.17 25.14 14.07
C ARG A 310 1.00 25.61 13.20
N GLN A 311 0.15 26.51 13.72
CA GLN A 311 -0.90 27.14 12.90
C GLN A 311 -0.30 27.99 11.78
N GLU A 312 0.75 28.75 12.06
CA GLU A 312 1.46 29.53 11.02
C GLU A 312 2.14 28.59 10.00
N LEU A 313 2.78 27.50 10.46
CA LEU A 313 3.36 26.50 9.57
C LEU A 313 2.29 25.91 8.64
N ALA A 314 1.14 25.48 9.17
CA ALA A 314 0.05 24.92 8.36
C ALA A 314 -0.48 25.91 7.32
N LYS A 315 -0.63 27.19 7.66
CA LYS A 315 -0.98 28.24 6.72
C LYS A 315 0.04 28.36 5.60
N LEU A 316 1.33 28.38 5.93
CA LEU A 316 2.41 28.49 4.96
C LEU A 316 2.53 27.23 4.08
N MET A 317 2.38 26.05 4.66
CA MET A 317 2.40 24.77 3.90
C MET A 317 1.27 24.64 2.90
N THR A 318 0.13 25.29 3.15
CA THR A 318 -1.07 25.23 2.31
C THR A 318 -1.23 26.42 1.38
N ALA A 319 -0.34 27.43 1.50
CA ALA A 319 -0.38 28.67 0.72
C ALA A 319 0.37 28.53 -0.62
N GLY A 320 0.02 29.41 -1.57
CA GLY A 320 0.65 29.51 -2.88
C GLY A 320 -0.11 28.77 -3.97
N GLU A 321 0.37 28.92 -5.20
CA GLU A 321 -0.27 28.34 -6.38
C GLU A 321 -0.03 26.83 -6.48
N ARG A 322 1.17 26.36 -6.08
CA ARG A 322 1.57 24.94 -6.08
C ARG A 322 2.34 24.61 -4.80
N PRO A 323 1.64 24.46 -3.66
CA PRO A 323 2.29 24.07 -2.41
C PRO A 323 2.87 22.66 -2.49
N MET A 324 4.00 22.43 -1.80
CA MET A 324 4.68 21.13 -1.79
C MET A 324 3.79 19.98 -1.33
N ILE A 325 2.77 20.24 -0.51
CA ILE A 325 1.79 19.21 -0.10
C ILE A 325 0.97 18.66 -1.27
N ALA A 326 0.70 19.47 -2.29
CA ALA A 326 0.02 19.00 -3.51
C ALA A 326 0.97 18.19 -4.39
N VAL A 327 2.19 18.66 -4.55
CA VAL A 327 3.24 18.00 -5.33
C VAL A 327 3.55 16.62 -4.74
N ALA A 328 3.80 16.56 -3.43
CA ALA A 328 4.10 15.31 -2.72
C ALA A 328 2.93 14.31 -2.78
N TYR A 329 1.68 14.80 -2.62
CA TYR A 329 0.51 13.94 -2.72
C TYR A 329 0.36 13.34 -4.12
N MET A 330 0.50 14.15 -5.16
CA MET A 330 0.36 13.69 -6.55
C MET A 330 1.46 12.69 -6.95
N ASN A 331 2.72 12.93 -6.52
CA ASN A 331 3.80 11.98 -6.73
C ASN A 331 3.52 10.62 -6.08
N ARG A 332 3.09 10.65 -4.82
CA ARG A 332 2.75 9.46 -4.05
C ARG A 332 1.52 8.74 -4.61
N LEU A 333 0.51 9.50 -5.02
CA LEU A 333 -0.69 8.94 -5.66
C LEU A 333 -0.35 8.25 -6.97
N TRP A 334 0.43 8.90 -7.83
CA TRP A 334 0.91 8.32 -9.09
C TRP A 334 1.70 7.02 -8.85
N ALA A 335 2.63 7.04 -7.89
CA ALA A 335 3.40 5.85 -7.52
C ALA A 335 2.52 4.70 -6.97
N HIS A 336 1.45 5.03 -6.24
CA HIS A 336 0.51 4.01 -5.75
C HIS A 336 -0.14 3.24 -6.92
N PHE A 337 -0.54 3.93 -7.99
CA PHE A 337 -1.19 3.29 -9.15
C PHE A 337 -0.20 2.61 -10.10
N PHE A 338 0.95 3.21 -10.34
CA PHE A 338 1.92 2.72 -11.33
C PHE A 338 3.10 1.93 -10.74
N GLY A 339 3.32 1.98 -9.43
CA GLY A 339 4.49 1.37 -8.77
C GLY A 339 5.71 2.28 -8.71
N TYR A 340 5.80 3.29 -9.57
CA TYR A 340 6.86 4.31 -9.60
C TYR A 340 6.24 5.71 -9.64
N GLY A 341 6.84 6.66 -8.92
CA GLY A 341 6.46 8.07 -8.97
C GLY A 341 7.09 8.80 -10.17
N PHE A 342 6.84 10.09 -10.23
CA PHE A 342 7.58 10.99 -11.13
C PHE A 342 9.02 11.18 -10.66
N THR A 343 9.27 10.99 -9.35
CA THR A 343 10.61 10.89 -8.74
C THR A 343 10.83 9.53 -8.11
N ASN A 344 12.07 9.10 -8.03
CA ASN A 344 12.48 7.91 -7.31
C ASN A 344 13.75 8.23 -6.49
N PRO A 345 13.68 8.25 -5.14
CA PRO A 345 12.56 7.87 -4.27
C PRO A 345 11.33 8.79 -4.37
N ILE A 346 10.14 8.25 -4.05
CA ILE A 346 8.85 8.98 -4.13
C ILE A 346 8.69 10.07 -3.07
N ASP A 347 9.46 10.01 -2.02
CA ASP A 347 9.49 10.93 -0.89
C ASP A 347 10.69 11.88 -0.91
N ASP A 348 11.36 11.98 -2.08
CA ASP A 348 12.43 12.95 -2.33
C ASP A 348 12.23 13.67 -3.67
N ILE A 349 11.63 14.84 -3.59
CA ILE A 349 11.36 15.76 -4.73
C ILE A 349 12.41 16.87 -4.71
N SER A 350 13.67 16.51 -4.51
CA SER A 350 14.79 17.45 -4.43
C SER A 350 15.41 17.69 -5.80
N SER A 351 16.10 18.82 -5.95
CA SER A 351 16.72 19.25 -7.23
C SER A 351 17.72 18.26 -7.83
N HIS A 352 18.30 17.36 -7.02
CA HIS A 352 19.24 16.34 -7.47
C HIS A 352 18.57 15.03 -7.94
N ILE A 353 17.28 14.89 -7.72
CA ILE A 353 16.50 13.74 -8.17
C ILE A 353 15.83 14.07 -9.52
N PRO A 354 16.09 13.30 -10.58
CA PRO A 354 15.47 13.55 -11.88
C PRO A 354 13.97 13.28 -11.83
N VAL A 355 13.19 14.15 -12.45
CA VAL A 355 11.74 14.00 -12.64
C VAL A 355 11.49 13.42 -14.03
N THR A 356 10.73 12.32 -14.11
CA THR A 356 10.53 11.60 -15.39
C THR A 356 9.65 12.35 -16.40
N HIS A 357 8.61 13.04 -15.94
CA HIS A 357 7.62 13.77 -16.77
C HIS A 357 7.32 15.12 -16.12
N PRO A 358 8.26 16.08 -16.15
CA PRO A 358 8.15 17.29 -15.32
C PRO A 358 6.91 18.13 -15.67
N ALA A 359 6.59 18.31 -16.94
CA ALA A 359 5.43 19.10 -17.36
C ALA A 359 4.11 18.47 -16.89
N LEU A 360 3.97 17.14 -17.01
CA LEU A 360 2.81 16.41 -16.53
C LEU A 360 2.68 16.47 -15.00
N PHE A 361 3.79 16.31 -14.30
CA PHE A 361 3.83 16.36 -12.85
C PHE A 361 3.39 17.72 -12.31
N ASP A 362 3.93 18.78 -12.90
CA ASP A 362 3.52 20.16 -12.60
C ASP A 362 2.04 20.39 -12.87
N ARG A 363 1.59 19.98 -14.05
CA ARG A 363 0.19 20.13 -14.47
C ARG A 363 -0.79 19.41 -13.54
N LEU A 364 -0.50 18.16 -13.18
CA LEU A 364 -1.34 17.39 -12.25
C LEU A 364 -1.37 18.00 -10.85
N SER A 365 -0.24 18.52 -10.38
CA SER A 365 -0.15 19.20 -9.08
C SER A 365 -1.01 20.48 -9.07
N ASP A 366 -0.94 21.28 -10.13
CA ASP A 366 -1.75 22.48 -10.28
C ASP A 366 -3.25 22.18 -10.34
N GLU A 367 -3.65 21.15 -11.11
CA GLU A 367 -5.05 20.76 -11.21
C GLU A 367 -5.58 20.15 -9.91
N PHE A 368 -4.75 19.44 -9.15
CA PHE A 368 -5.12 18.97 -7.82
C PHE A 368 -5.44 20.15 -6.87
N VAL A 369 -4.64 21.21 -6.91
CA VAL A 369 -4.95 22.44 -6.16
C VAL A 369 -6.26 23.06 -6.65
N LYS A 370 -6.44 23.23 -7.98
CA LYS A 370 -7.65 23.82 -8.58
C LYS A 370 -8.92 23.00 -8.32
N SER A 371 -8.79 21.68 -8.21
CA SER A 371 -9.92 20.79 -7.83
C SER A 371 -10.36 20.96 -6.37
N GLY A 372 -9.68 21.83 -5.60
CA GLY A 372 -9.89 21.95 -4.16
C GLY A 372 -9.28 20.82 -3.36
N TYR A 373 -8.21 20.19 -3.87
CA TYR A 373 -7.53 19.05 -3.26
C TYR A 373 -8.42 17.80 -3.14
N ASP A 374 -9.22 17.54 -4.16
CA ASP A 374 -10.14 16.41 -4.25
C ASP A 374 -9.39 15.10 -4.55
N CYS A 375 -9.23 14.26 -3.53
CA CYS A 375 -8.51 13.00 -3.64
C CYS A 375 -9.20 12.01 -4.59
N LYS A 376 -10.51 11.92 -4.58
CA LYS A 376 -11.27 11.03 -5.47
C LYS A 376 -11.16 11.48 -6.92
N GLN A 377 -11.17 12.78 -7.17
CA GLN A 377 -11.01 13.33 -8.52
C GLN A 377 -9.62 13.03 -9.09
N ALA A 378 -8.57 13.17 -8.29
CA ALA A 378 -7.21 12.81 -8.69
C ALA A 378 -7.09 11.31 -9.07
N ILE A 379 -7.73 10.42 -8.31
CA ILE A 379 -7.81 9.00 -8.63
C ILE A 379 -8.55 8.76 -9.95
N ARG A 380 -9.67 9.47 -10.22
CA ARG A 380 -10.40 9.38 -11.48
C ARG A 380 -9.54 9.75 -12.69
N TRP A 381 -8.74 10.80 -12.58
CA TRP A 381 -7.83 11.19 -13.67
C TRP A 381 -6.85 10.08 -14.01
N ILE A 382 -6.18 9.52 -12.99
CA ILE A 382 -5.16 8.46 -13.18
C ILE A 382 -5.80 7.19 -13.72
N THR A 383 -6.87 6.69 -13.10
CA THR A 383 -7.45 5.38 -13.43
C THR A 383 -8.21 5.35 -14.76
N ASN A 384 -8.67 6.51 -15.26
CA ASN A 384 -9.25 6.63 -16.59
C ASN A 384 -8.22 6.97 -17.68
N SER A 385 -6.94 7.17 -17.35
CA SER A 385 -5.89 7.47 -18.33
C SER A 385 -5.48 6.25 -19.13
N GLU A 386 -4.92 6.46 -20.31
CA GLU A 386 -4.45 5.39 -21.19
C GLU A 386 -3.36 4.54 -20.55
N PRO A 387 -2.27 5.11 -19.96
CA PRO A 387 -1.20 4.32 -19.37
C PRO A 387 -1.69 3.37 -18.28
N TYR A 388 -2.71 3.76 -17.48
CA TYR A 388 -3.29 2.87 -16.47
C TYR A 388 -4.10 1.71 -17.08
N ASN A 389 -4.60 1.89 -18.29
CA ASN A 389 -5.41 0.89 -18.97
C ASN A 389 -4.59 -0.11 -19.81
N LEU A 390 -3.27 0.04 -19.88
CA LEU A 390 -2.39 -0.89 -20.56
C LEU A 390 -2.23 -2.21 -19.79
N THR A 391 -1.89 -3.29 -20.50
CA THR A 391 -1.52 -4.55 -19.83
C THR A 391 -0.17 -4.43 -19.11
N SER A 392 0.03 -5.24 -18.11
CA SER A 392 1.31 -5.38 -17.38
C SER A 392 2.37 -6.14 -18.17
N ARG A 393 2.02 -6.73 -19.32
CA ARG A 393 2.93 -7.51 -20.14
C ARG A 393 3.76 -6.59 -21.02
N SER A 394 5.07 -6.57 -20.80
CA SER A 394 6.00 -5.90 -21.71
C SER A 394 6.09 -6.63 -23.06
N THR A 395 6.43 -5.89 -24.10
CA THR A 395 6.67 -6.37 -25.46
C THR A 395 8.15 -6.21 -25.83
N LYS A 396 8.60 -6.78 -26.94
CA LYS A 396 9.97 -6.57 -27.43
C LYS A 396 10.29 -5.10 -27.72
N LYS A 397 9.26 -4.27 -27.97
CA LYS A 397 9.41 -2.86 -28.34
C LYS A 397 9.52 -1.93 -27.13
N ASN A 398 9.11 -2.38 -25.95
CA ASN A 398 9.19 -1.60 -24.71
C ASN A 398 9.94 -2.30 -23.57
N MET A 399 10.70 -3.36 -23.87
CA MET A 399 11.51 -4.07 -22.84
C MET A 399 12.54 -3.18 -22.13
N ARG A 400 12.93 -2.04 -22.73
CA ARG A 400 13.84 -1.08 -22.11
C ARG A 400 13.17 -0.19 -21.05
N ASP A 401 11.83 -0.12 -21.03
CA ASP A 401 11.09 0.55 -19.97
C ASP A 401 11.07 -0.35 -18.73
N ASN A 402 12.17 -0.34 -17.99
CA ASN A 402 12.38 -1.17 -16.81
C ASN A 402 13.01 -0.38 -15.65
N PRO A 403 12.20 0.35 -14.89
CA PRO A 403 12.70 1.15 -13.77
C PRO A 403 13.40 0.32 -12.66
N ALA A 404 13.15 -0.99 -12.60
CA ALA A 404 13.79 -1.87 -11.60
C ALA A 404 15.33 -1.98 -11.77
N ILE A 405 15.86 -1.65 -12.96
CA ILE A 405 17.30 -1.62 -13.22
C ILE A 405 17.89 -0.20 -13.22
N GLY A 406 17.12 0.80 -12.74
CA GLY A 406 17.57 2.18 -12.61
C GLY A 406 17.23 3.08 -13.82
N GLU A 407 16.49 2.59 -14.80
CA GLU A 407 16.00 3.39 -15.92
C GLU A 407 14.82 4.28 -15.49
N SER A 408 14.59 5.37 -16.22
CA SER A 408 13.43 6.23 -15.99
C SER A 408 12.13 5.52 -16.39
N ALA A 409 11.09 5.63 -15.55
CA ALA A 409 9.77 5.08 -15.85
C ALA A 409 9.14 5.83 -17.04
N LEU A 410 8.81 5.11 -18.12
CA LEU A 410 8.15 5.65 -19.32
C LEU A 410 6.65 5.31 -19.35
N PHE A 411 6.18 4.45 -18.43
CA PHE A 411 4.77 4.03 -18.31
C PHE A 411 4.19 3.44 -19.59
N THR A 412 5.01 2.71 -20.36
CA THR A 412 4.58 2.01 -21.59
C THR A 412 3.78 0.74 -21.33
N HIS A 413 3.76 0.29 -20.11
CA HIS A 413 2.97 -0.82 -19.57
C HIS A 413 2.77 -0.57 -18.06
N VAL A 414 1.83 -1.29 -17.44
CA VAL A 414 1.69 -1.25 -15.99
C VAL A 414 2.77 -2.11 -15.35
N TYR A 415 3.53 -1.54 -14.42
CA TYR A 415 4.56 -2.29 -13.71
C TYR A 415 3.94 -3.20 -12.67
N VAL A 416 4.36 -4.47 -12.69
CA VAL A 416 3.92 -5.46 -11.71
C VAL A 416 4.48 -5.10 -10.33
N LYS A 417 3.61 -5.01 -9.35
CA LYS A 417 3.98 -4.69 -7.96
C LYS A 417 3.45 -5.75 -6.99
N PRO A 418 4.18 -6.12 -5.94
CA PRO A 418 3.66 -7.01 -4.93
C PRO A 418 2.48 -6.35 -4.18
N MET A 419 1.51 -7.15 -3.76
CA MET A 419 0.47 -6.66 -2.86
C MET A 419 1.07 -6.28 -1.51
N THR A 420 0.50 -5.27 -0.86
CA THR A 420 0.79 -5.01 0.56
C THR A 420 0.27 -6.16 1.43
N ALA A 421 0.75 -6.25 2.66
CA ALA A 421 0.30 -7.28 3.61
C ALA A 421 -1.23 -7.26 3.77
N GLU A 422 -1.80 -6.08 3.89
CA GLU A 422 -3.24 -5.89 4.07
C GLU A 422 -4.02 -6.25 2.80
N GLN A 423 -3.52 -5.86 1.62
CA GLN A 423 -4.14 -6.22 0.34
C GLN A 423 -4.15 -7.73 0.12
N LEU A 424 -3.03 -8.40 0.40
CA LEU A 424 -2.92 -9.85 0.28
C LEU A 424 -3.84 -10.56 1.28
N TYR A 425 -3.86 -10.09 2.53
CA TYR A 425 -4.75 -10.59 3.57
C TYR A 425 -6.23 -10.45 3.18
N ASP A 426 -6.67 -9.24 2.84
CA ASP A 426 -8.07 -8.99 2.47
C ASP A 426 -8.44 -9.74 1.18
N SER A 427 -7.53 -9.90 0.22
CA SER A 427 -7.73 -10.71 -0.98
C SER A 427 -7.93 -12.19 -0.66
N LEU A 428 -7.14 -12.75 0.27
CA LEU A 428 -7.34 -14.12 0.77
C LEU A 428 -8.72 -14.27 1.42
N ILE A 429 -9.13 -13.31 2.24
CA ILE A 429 -10.46 -13.32 2.88
C ILE A 429 -11.59 -13.27 1.84
N VAL A 430 -11.47 -12.43 0.82
CA VAL A 430 -12.47 -12.30 -0.27
C VAL A 430 -12.55 -13.58 -1.09
N ALA A 431 -11.40 -14.16 -1.48
CA ALA A 431 -11.38 -15.37 -2.29
C ALA A 431 -11.95 -16.59 -1.56
N THR A 432 -11.75 -16.70 -0.24
CA THR A 432 -11.88 -17.99 0.44
C THR A 432 -12.98 -18.04 1.51
N ASN A 433 -13.44 -16.88 2.01
CA ASN A 433 -14.27 -16.79 3.22
C ASN A 433 -13.66 -17.54 4.42
N ALA A 434 -12.34 -17.66 4.51
CA ALA A 434 -11.63 -18.45 5.53
C ALA A 434 -12.04 -18.08 6.96
N HIS A 435 -12.30 -16.80 7.24
CA HIS A 435 -12.75 -16.31 8.55
C HIS A 435 -14.12 -16.89 8.98
N LYS A 436 -14.94 -17.36 8.05
CA LYS A 436 -16.24 -18.01 8.30
C LYS A 436 -16.12 -19.53 8.42
N SER A 437 -15.00 -20.10 8.03
CA SER A 437 -14.79 -21.55 7.99
C SER A 437 -14.97 -22.21 9.36
N GLY A 438 -15.99 -23.08 9.50
CA GLY A 438 -16.32 -23.75 10.75
C GLY A 438 -16.85 -22.88 11.89
N ARG A 439 -17.21 -21.62 11.59
CA ARG A 439 -17.73 -20.66 12.58
C ARG A 439 -19.18 -20.33 12.30
N SER A 440 -20.02 -20.38 13.34
CA SER A 440 -21.48 -20.23 13.20
C SER A 440 -21.98 -18.80 13.41
N GLY A 441 -21.15 -17.91 13.95
CA GLY A 441 -21.54 -16.54 14.30
C GLY A 441 -20.65 -15.48 13.65
N TRP A 442 -21.26 -14.33 13.33
CA TRP A 442 -20.53 -13.18 12.79
C TRP A 442 -19.42 -12.70 13.74
N GLU A 443 -19.70 -12.63 15.04
CA GLU A 443 -18.71 -12.19 16.03
C GLU A 443 -17.46 -13.08 16.06
N GLN A 444 -17.63 -14.39 16.03
CA GLN A 444 -16.50 -15.34 15.99
C GLN A 444 -15.66 -15.17 14.71
N ALA A 445 -16.32 -14.97 13.58
CA ALA A 445 -15.64 -14.74 12.31
C ALA A 445 -14.84 -13.43 12.33
N GLU A 446 -15.39 -12.37 12.92
CA GLU A 446 -14.73 -11.05 12.99
C GLU A 446 -13.56 -11.02 13.98
N VAL A 447 -13.68 -11.69 15.13
CA VAL A 447 -12.56 -11.87 16.06
C VAL A 447 -11.40 -12.59 15.38
N GLN A 448 -11.69 -13.71 14.70
CA GLN A 448 -10.67 -14.47 14.00
C GLN A 448 -10.03 -13.68 12.86
N ARG A 449 -10.82 -12.90 12.13
CA ARG A 449 -10.31 -12.01 11.08
C ARG A 449 -9.29 -11.00 11.64
N ARG A 450 -9.59 -10.37 12.76
CA ARG A 450 -8.68 -9.39 13.39
C ARG A 450 -7.39 -10.03 13.93
N GLU A 451 -7.49 -11.20 14.54
CA GLU A 451 -6.32 -11.94 15.03
C GLU A 451 -5.38 -12.34 13.89
N TRP A 452 -5.94 -12.86 12.79
CA TRP A 452 -5.15 -13.22 11.62
C TRP A 452 -4.52 -12.01 10.94
N LEU A 453 -5.26 -10.91 10.80
CA LEU A 453 -4.72 -9.67 10.23
C LEU A 453 -3.51 -9.19 11.02
N ARG A 454 -3.60 -9.18 12.34
CA ARG A 454 -2.50 -8.79 13.22
C ARG A 454 -1.25 -9.66 13.00
N THR A 455 -1.42 -10.98 12.99
CA THR A 455 -0.32 -11.92 12.77
C THR A 455 0.26 -11.77 11.36
N PHE A 456 -0.60 -11.55 10.38
CA PHE A 456 -0.21 -11.40 8.98
C PHE A 456 0.63 -10.13 8.77
N VAL A 457 0.16 -9.00 9.25
CA VAL A 457 0.89 -7.71 9.19
C VAL A 457 2.24 -7.80 9.91
N GLN A 458 2.31 -8.46 11.07
CA GLN A 458 3.59 -8.67 11.78
C GLN A 458 4.59 -9.50 10.97
N THR A 459 4.13 -10.49 10.19
CA THR A 459 5.00 -11.36 9.38
C THR A 459 5.42 -10.70 8.06
N PHE A 460 4.52 -9.91 7.47
CA PHE A 460 4.73 -9.27 6.17
C PHE A 460 5.15 -7.80 6.29
N GLY A 461 5.03 -7.20 7.49
CA GLY A 461 5.41 -5.82 7.71
C GLY A 461 6.89 -5.58 7.43
N THR A 462 7.19 -4.43 6.87
CA THR A 462 8.55 -3.95 6.65
C THR A 462 9.02 -3.13 7.85
N ASP A 463 10.34 -2.92 7.95
CA ASP A 463 10.94 -2.07 8.97
C ASP A 463 10.41 -0.63 8.91
N ASP A 464 10.37 0.02 10.08
CA ASP A 464 10.02 1.42 10.23
C ASP A 464 10.89 2.29 9.31
N GLY A 465 10.29 2.90 8.32
CA GLY A 465 10.98 3.82 7.40
C GLY A 465 10.91 3.47 5.93
N THR A 466 10.51 2.26 5.55
CA THR A 466 10.20 1.94 4.15
C THR A 466 8.71 2.20 3.88
N GLU A 467 8.42 2.96 2.82
CA GLU A 467 7.04 3.34 2.48
C GLU A 467 6.23 2.22 1.82
N SER A 468 6.90 1.13 1.42
CA SER A 468 6.25 -0.04 0.82
C SER A 468 6.47 -1.28 1.67
N SER A 469 5.39 -1.83 2.20
CA SER A 469 5.38 -3.22 2.64
C SER A 469 5.25 -4.10 1.39
N SER A 470 6.37 -4.53 0.85
CA SER A 470 6.36 -5.45 -0.28
C SER A 470 6.46 -6.90 0.18
N PHE A 471 5.89 -7.80 -0.63
CA PHE A 471 6.18 -9.22 -0.49
C PHE A 471 7.62 -9.47 -0.97
N ASP A 472 8.56 -9.46 -0.06
CA ASP A 472 9.98 -9.67 -0.37
C ASP A 472 10.36 -11.16 -0.50
N GLY A 473 9.37 -12.04 -0.41
CA GLY A 473 9.59 -13.49 -0.52
C GLY A 473 10.42 -14.07 0.63
N THR A 474 10.38 -13.45 1.80
CA THR A 474 11.12 -13.95 2.97
C THR A 474 10.61 -15.32 3.39
N ILE A 475 11.47 -16.13 4.03
CA ILE A 475 11.10 -17.46 4.50
C ILE A 475 9.85 -17.45 5.41
N PRO A 476 9.71 -16.54 6.40
CA PRO A 476 8.49 -16.44 7.21
C PRO A 476 7.24 -16.16 6.39
N GLN A 477 7.31 -15.23 5.41
CA GLN A 477 6.20 -14.92 4.51
C GLN A 477 5.79 -16.12 3.67
N ALA A 478 6.75 -16.80 3.04
CA ALA A 478 6.50 -18.00 2.27
C ALA A 478 5.88 -19.12 3.12
N LEU A 479 6.41 -19.38 4.32
CA LEU A 479 5.88 -20.39 5.23
C LEU A 479 4.45 -20.07 5.69
N MET A 480 4.14 -18.80 5.94
CA MET A 480 2.79 -18.37 6.31
C MET A 480 1.80 -18.60 5.15
N MET A 481 2.18 -18.26 3.92
CA MET A 481 1.36 -18.49 2.73
C MET A 481 1.19 -19.97 2.43
N MET A 482 2.20 -20.79 2.67
CA MET A 482 2.13 -22.23 2.41
C MET A 482 1.35 -23.00 3.48
N ASN A 483 1.53 -22.68 4.77
CA ASN A 483 1.11 -23.52 5.90
C ASN A 483 0.38 -22.77 7.02
N GLY A 484 0.19 -21.46 6.92
CA GLY A 484 -0.42 -20.66 7.97
C GLY A 484 -1.88 -21.04 8.25
N PRO A 485 -2.39 -20.80 9.48
CA PRO A 485 -3.76 -21.15 9.85
C PRO A 485 -4.82 -20.57 8.93
N LEU A 486 -4.61 -19.35 8.43
CA LEU A 486 -5.50 -18.71 7.46
C LEU A 486 -5.59 -19.51 6.17
N VAL A 487 -4.45 -19.96 5.62
CA VAL A 487 -4.43 -20.71 4.36
C VAL A 487 -4.99 -22.11 4.54
N GLN A 488 -4.77 -22.74 5.69
CA GLN A 488 -5.42 -24.03 6.03
C GLN A 488 -6.95 -23.90 6.09
N ASP A 489 -7.47 -22.85 6.72
CA ASP A 489 -8.92 -22.59 6.73
C ASP A 489 -9.44 -22.13 5.35
N ALA A 490 -8.61 -21.46 4.55
CA ALA A 490 -8.92 -21.01 3.19
C ALA A 490 -9.24 -22.17 2.24
N VAL A 491 -8.48 -23.26 2.31
CA VAL A 491 -8.67 -24.46 1.47
C VAL A 491 -9.51 -25.53 2.16
N SER A 492 -10.08 -25.24 3.32
CA SER A 492 -10.92 -26.21 4.04
C SER A 492 -12.31 -26.31 3.42
N VAL A 493 -12.97 -27.46 3.68
CA VAL A 493 -14.36 -27.70 3.30
C VAL A 493 -15.32 -27.60 4.48
N LYS A 494 -14.89 -26.93 5.54
CA LYS A 494 -15.77 -26.68 6.69
C LYS A 494 -16.92 -25.75 6.30
N PRO A 495 -18.09 -25.87 6.95
CA PRO A 495 -19.22 -25.00 6.69
C PRO A 495 -18.84 -23.50 6.72
N GLY A 496 -19.30 -22.75 5.73
CA GLY A 496 -19.02 -21.32 5.60
C GLY A 496 -17.80 -20.98 4.73
N SER A 497 -16.90 -21.95 4.42
CA SER A 497 -15.79 -21.71 3.49
C SER A 497 -16.30 -21.64 2.03
N HIS A 498 -15.54 -20.89 1.20
CA HIS A 498 -15.87 -20.80 -0.23
C HIS A 498 -15.83 -22.18 -0.93
N LEU A 499 -14.82 -22.98 -0.63
CA LEU A 499 -14.64 -24.29 -1.25
C LEU A 499 -15.81 -25.24 -0.89
N GLN A 500 -16.29 -25.22 0.35
CA GLN A 500 -17.47 -26.00 0.75
C GLN A 500 -18.72 -25.56 -0.04
N GLN A 501 -18.95 -24.27 -0.18
CA GLN A 501 -20.08 -23.72 -0.94
C GLN A 501 -20.02 -24.14 -2.41
N LEU A 502 -18.83 -24.04 -3.03
CA LEU A 502 -18.60 -24.43 -4.41
C LEU A 502 -18.84 -25.94 -4.65
N LEU A 503 -18.34 -26.78 -3.75
CA LEU A 503 -18.47 -28.23 -3.89
C LEU A 503 -19.90 -28.74 -3.64
N SER A 504 -20.65 -28.07 -2.77
CA SER A 504 -22.06 -28.36 -2.52
C SER A 504 -22.98 -27.87 -3.65
N GLY A 505 -22.48 -26.96 -4.50
CA GLY A 505 -23.23 -26.43 -5.64
C GLY A 505 -23.36 -27.42 -6.80
N LYS A 506 -24.31 -27.13 -7.70
CA LYS A 506 -24.48 -27.86 -8.95
C LYS A 506 -23.39 -27.48 -9.95
N GLY A 507 -22.86 -28.47 -10.70
CA GLY A 507 -21.87 -28.25 -11.73
C GLY A 507 -20.88 -29.40 -11.84
N ASN A 508 -20.34 -29.62 -13.05
CA ASN A 508 -19.27 -30.58 -13.28
C ASN A 508 -17.90 -30.03 -12.85
N ASP A 509 -16.88 -30.86 -12.89
CA ASP A 509 -15.53 -30.48 -12.46
C ASP A 509 -14.97 -29.32 -13.27
N THR A 510 -15.22 -29.26 -14.57
CA THR A 510 -14.82 -28.15 -15.43
C THR A 510 -15.39 -26.81 -14.93
N PHE A 511 -16.68 -26.79 -14.60
CA PHE A 511 -17.33 -25.59 -14.05
C PHE A 511 -16.71 -25.18 -12.70
N LYS A 512 -16.48 -26.14 -11.80
CA LYS A 512 -15.89 -25.89 -10.49
C LYS A 512 -14.45 -25.36 -10.60
N ILE A 513 -13.65 -25.96 -11.50
CA ILE A 513 -12.29 -25.46 -11.81
C ILE A 513 -12.34 -24.00 -12.30
N GLN A 514 -13.21 -23.71 -13.26
CA GLN A 514 -13.37 -22.34 -13.78
C GLN A 514 -13.74 -21.34 -12.67
N ARG A 515 -14.61 -21.73 -11.74
CA ARG A 515 -14.98 -20.90 -10.59
C ARG A 515 -13.80 -20.62 -9.65
N LEU A 516 -12.95 -21.60 -9.39
CA LEU A 516 -11.74 -21.39 -8.59
C LEU A 516 -10.79 -20.38 -9.23
N TYR A 517 -10.59 -20.45 -10.55
CA TYR A 517 -9.79 -19.46 -11.29
C TYR A 517 -10.42 -18.07 -11.24
N LEU A 518 -11.72 -17.94 -11.48
CA LEU A 518 -12.42 -16.66 -11.40
C LEU A 518 -12.33 -16.06 -10.00
N THR A 519 -12.49 -16.86 -8.96
CA THR A 519 -12.45 -16.41 -7.57
C THR A 519 -11.06 -15.96 -7.14
N SER A 520 -10.00 -16.67 -7.58
CA SER A 520 -8.63 -16.40 -7.17
C SER A 520 -7.94 -15.37 -8.08
N LEU A 521 -8.08 -15.56 -9.41
CA LEU A 521 -7.30 -14.83 -10.41
C LEU A 521 -8.16 -13.88 -11.25
N SER A 522 -9.46 -13.79 -10.98
CA SER A 522 -10.43 -12.95 -11.69
C SER A 522 -10.57 -13.25 -13.19
N ARG A 523 -10.03 -14.36 -13.66
CA ARG A 523 -10.05 -14.81 -15.06
C ARG A 523 -10.43 -16.28 -15.21
N MET A 524 -10.83 -16.67 -16.41
CA MET A 524 -10.98 -18.07 -16.78
C MET A 524 -9.61 -18.76 -16.91
N PRO A 525 -9.52 -20.08 -16.65
CA PRO A 525 -8.33 -20.84 -16.98
C PRO A 525 -8.10 -20.87 -18.50
N THR A 526 -6.86 -20.84 -18.91
CA THR A 526 -6.49 -21.13 -20.30
C THR A 526 -6.79 -22.58 -20.66
N LYS A 527 -6.84 -22.91 -21.95
CA LYS A 527 -7.05 -24.30 -22.38
C LYS A 527 -6.02 -25.27 -21.81
N GLN A 528 -4.76 -24.82 -21.66
CA GLN A 528 -3.67 -25.63 -21.12
C GLN A 528 -3.82 -25.82 -19.61
N GLU A 529 -4.17 -24.79 -18.85
CA GLU A 529 -4.42 -24.86 -17.42
C GLU A 529 -5.61 -25.79 -17.11
N LEU A 530 -6.70 -25.64 -17.86
CA LEU A 530 -7.87 -26.49 -17.72
C LEU A 530 -7.55 -27.97 -18.01
N ALA A 531 -6.82 -28.25 -19.08
CA ALA A 531 -6.39 -29.60 -19.41
C ALA A 531 -5.45 -30.20 -18.36
N SER A 532 -4.54 -29.40 -17.81
CA SER A 532 -3.64 -29.80 -16.73
C SER A 532 -4.40 -30.12 -15.45
N ALA A 533 -5.35 -29.28 -15.07
CA ALA A 533 -6.23 -29.51 -13.92
C ALA A 533 -7.05 -30.79 -14.10
N GLN A 534 -7.70 -30.98 -15.27
CA GLN A 534 -8.47 -32.17 -15.56
C GLN A 534 -7.64 -33.46 -15.52
N LYS A 535 -6.38 -33.41 -16.04
CA LYS A 535 -5.45 -34.54 -15.94
C LYS A 535 -5.12 -34.88 -14.49
N PHE A 536 -4.94 -33.86 -13.65
CA PHE A 536 -4.68 -34.04 -12.21
C PHE A 536 -5.87 -34.69 -11.52
N PHE A 537 -7.11 -34.31 -11.84
CA PHE A 537 -8.35 -34.99 -11.36
C PHE A 537 -8.41 -36.47 -11.78
N ASN A 538 -8.13 -36.77 -13.05
CA ASN A 538 -8.22 -38.14 -13.56
C ASN A 538 -7.17 -39.10 -12.94
N ASN A 539 -6.04 -38.55 -12.45
CA ASN A 539 -4.95 -39.35 -11.89
C ASN A 539 -5.09 -39.56 -10.36
N ASN A 540 -6.02 -38.90 -9.69
CA ASN A 540 -6.19 -38.96 -8.25
C ASN A 540 -7.57 -39.47 -7.89
N GLN A 541 -7.64 -40.41 -6.91
CA GLN A 541 -8.90 -41.06 -6.50
C GLN A 541 -9.76 -40.19 -5.57
N ASP A 542 -9.12 -39.24 -4.84
CA ASP A 542 -9.83 -38.34 -3.92
C ASP A 542 -10.05 -36.97 -4.57
N GLY A 543 -11.21 -36.79 -5.18
CA GLY A 543 -11.60 -35.57 -5.84
C GLY A 543 -11.62 -34.33 -4.90
N LEU A 544 -11.86 -34.53 -3.59
CA LEU A 544 -11.87 -33.43 -2.62
C LEU A 544 -10.48 -32.87 -2.43
N VAL A 545 -9.49 -33.71 -2.21
CA VAL A 545 -8.09 -33.30 -2.04
C VAL A 545 -7.59 -32.54 -3.28
N VAL A 546 -8.00 -32.97 -4.47
CA VAL A 546 -7.63 -32.32 -5.73
C VAL A 546 -8.13 -30.86 -5.80
N TYR A 547 -9.36 -30.60 -5.35
CA TYR A 547 -9.87 -29.22 -5.29
C TYR A 547 -9.12 -28.38 -4.25
N GLN A 548 -8.77 -28.93 -3.10
CA GLN A 548 -8.00 -28.26 -2.07
C GLN A 548 -6.60 -27.92 -2.58
N ASP A 549 -5.93 -28.87 -3.22
CA ASP A 549 -4.58 -28.69 -3.79
C ASP A 549 -4.58 -27.64 -4.93
N LEU A 550 -5.57 -27.70 -5.83
CA LEU A 550 -5.71 -26.72 -6.89
C LEU A 550 -5.95 -25.32 -6.32
N PHE A 551 -6.86 -25.18 -5.36
CA PHE A 551 -7.16 -23.89 -4.75
C PHE A 551 -5.94 -23.32 -4.01
N TRP A 552 -5.25 -24.18 -3.25
CA TRP A 552 -4.00 -23.84 -2.58
C TRP A 552 -2.93 -23.35 -3.59
N ALA A 553 -2.77 -24.06 -4.71
CA ALA A 553 -1.80 -23.68 -5.73
C ALA A 553 -2.14 -22.33 -6.38
N LEU A 554 -3.42 -22.04 -6.63
CA LEU A 554 -3.87 -20.76 -7.15
C LEU A 554 -3.60 -19.61 -6.17
N LEU A 555 -3.90 -19.79 -4.88
CA LEU A 555 -3.69 -18.79 -3.83
C LEU A 555 -2.18 -18.50 -3.56
N ASN A 556 -1.31 -19.47 -3.87
CA ASN A 556 0.15 -19.34 -3.73
C ASN A 556 0.85 -19.01 -5.06
N SER A 557 0.10 -18.75 -6.12
CA SER A 557 0.69 -18.34 -7.41
C SER A 557 1.16 -16.90 -7.38
N ASN A 558 2.20 -16.57 -8.16
CA ASN A 558 2.63 -15.20 -8.36
C ASN A 558 1.50 -14.31 -8.88
N GLU A 559 0.64 -14.85 -9.76
CA GLU A 559 -0.51 -14.13 -10.28
C GLU A 559 -1.52 -13.73 -9.20
N PHE A 560 -1.63 -14.51 -8.10
CA PHE A 560 -2.45 -14.13 -6.96
C PHE A 560 -1.78 -13.07 -6.07
N ILE A 561 -0.47 -13.21 -5.85
CA ILE A 561 0.28 -12.39 -4.88
C ILE A 561 0.62 -11.00 -5.43
N PHE A 562 0.75 -10.86 -6.75
CA PHE A 562 1.11 -9.60 -7.38
C PHE A 562 -0.12 -8.86 -7.95
N ASN A 563 -0.05 -7.55 -7.91
CA ASN A 563 -0.93 -6.65 -8.65
C ASN A 563 -0.29 -6.36 -10.03
N HIS A 564 -1.04 -6.65 -11.07
CA HIS A 564 -0.58 -6.57 -12.47
C HIS A 564 -1.63 -5.97 -13.40
#